data_cb26deb24be72aad035dc9ce65c9d598
#
_entry.id   cb26deb24be72aad035dc9ce65c9d598
#
_cell.length_a   1.000
_cell.length_b   1.000
_cell.length_c   1.000
_cell.angle_alpha   90.00
_cell.angle_beta   90.00
_cell.angle_gamma   90.00
#
_symmetry.space_group_name_H-M   'P 1'
#
loop_
_entity.id
_entity.type
_entity.pdbx_description
1 polymer ?
#
loop_
_entity_poly.entity_id
_entity_poly.type
_entity_poly.pdbx_seq_one_letter_code
_entity_poly.pdbx_strand_id
1 'polypeptide(L)'
;MRLVFGLLVGACFGQAIDPAKVVDLTYPYNKDTIYWPNAQGFQHRKDMWKRTPQGYWYAAGEFSTDEHGGTHMDAPIHFGEGKLTLEAVPVSKLTGPAVVIDISAAAAKDRDYRATPADVTAFEAKYGHIRKGSIVLFRTGWGKFWPRRKEYLGSDVPGDTAHLHFPGILPEAATLLVSRGVVGVGIDTASNDYGPSVKFETHQVLSESNVYGLENVAFIERLPPTGATLIVAPMKIENGTGGPVRLLAILP
;
A
#
# COMPACT_ATOMS: atom_id res chain seq x y z
N MET A 1 26.14 -59.00 -12.46
CA MET A 1 26.13 -57.87 -11.50
C MET A 1 25.18 -56.81 -12.05
N ARG A 2 23.93 -56.74 -11.56
CA ARG A 2 22.93 -55.76 -12.01
C ARG A 2 22.93 -54.60 -11.03
N LEU A 3 23.33 -53.43 -11.47
CA LEU A 3 23.17 -52.17 -10.70
C LEU A 3 21.70 -51.74 -10.79
N VAL A 4 21.05 -51.67 -9.65
CA VAL A 4 19.73 -51.05 -9.51
C VAL A 4 19.96 -49.58 -9.16
N PHE A 5 19.69 -48.69 -10.10
CA PHE A 5 19.62 -47.25 -9.85
C PHE A 5 18.28 -46.94 -9.18
N GLY A 6 18.28 -46.68 -7.88
CA GLY A 6 17.13 -46.16 -7.17
C GLY A 6 16.94 -44.68 -7.50
N LEU A 7 15.85 -44.33 -8.22
CA LEU A 7 15.39 -42.95 -8.35
C LEU A 7 14.83 -42.50 -6.98
N LEU A 8 15.56 -41.62 -6.30
CA LEU A 8 15.02 -40.85 -5.20
C LEU A 8 14.11 -39.76 -5.80
N VAL A 9 12.79 -39.99 -5.83
CA VAL A 9 11.79 -38.94 -6.10
C VAL A 9 11.67 -38.14 -4.82
N GLY A 10 12.40 -37.03 -4.74
CA GLY A 10 12.21 -36.04 -3.70
C GLY A 10 10.82 -35.39 -3.87
N ALA A 11 9.87 -35.71 -3.01
CA ALA A 11 8.60 -35.01 -2.95
C ALA A 11 8.89 -33.57 -2.48
N CYS A 12 8.89 -32.60 -3.41
CA CYS A 12 8.79 -31.18 -3.09
C CYS A 12 7.39 -30.94 -2.52
N PHE A 13 7.23 -31.07 -1.20
CA PHE A 13 6.07 -30.47 -0.53
C PHE A 13 6.26 -28.96 -0.61
N GLY A 14 5.43 -28.27 -1.41
CA GLY A 14 5.34 -26.84 -1.38
C GLY A 14 5.10 -26.42 0.07
N GLN A 15 5.96 -25.58 0.63
CA GLN A 15 5.86 -25.14 2.02
C GLN A 15 4.57 -24.32 2.14
N ALA A 16 3.60 -24.81 2.92
CA ALA A 16 2.37 -24.07 3.20
C ALA A 16 2.72 -22.76 3.91
N ILE A 17 2.00 -21.69 3.61
CA ILE A 17 2.17 -20.41 4.29
C ILE A 17 1.83 -20.62 5.77
N ASP A 18 2.78 -20.32 6.67
CA ASP A 18 2.56 -20.30 8.11
C ASP A 18 1.71 -19.07 8.47
N PRO A 19 0.47 -19.26 8.98
CA PRO A 19 -0.38 -18.12 9.35
C PRO A 19 0.24 -17.21 10.42
N ALA A 20 1.13 -17.70 11.27
CA ALA A 20 1.83 -16.91 12.28
C ALA A 20 2.83 -15.91 11.67
N LYS A 21 3.25 -16.14 10.43
CA LYS A 21 4.14 -15.26 9.66
C LYS A 21 3.40 -14.23 8.81
N VAL A 22 2.07 -14.24 8.82
CA VAL A 22 1.27 -13.28 8.03
C VAL A 22 1.01 -12.02 8.87
N VAL A 23 1.40 -10.88 8.34
CA VAL A 23 1.12 -9.55 8.90
C VAL A 23 0.09 -8.86 8.04
N ASP A 24 -0.98 -8.37 8.66
CA ASP A 24 -1.98 -7.52 8.03
C ASP A 24 -1.51 -6.05 8.09
N LEU A 25 -1.37 -5.44 6.94
CA LEU A 25 -0.91 -4.05 6.77
C LEU A 25 -2.07 -3.12 6.38
N THR A 26 -3.29 -3.45 6.82
CA THR A 26 -4.52 -2.75 6.43
C THR A 26 -5.24 -2.18 7.64
N TYR A 27 -5.62 -0.91 7.59
CA TYR A 27 -6.55 -0.34 8.56
C TYR A 27 -7.98 -0.79 8.29
N PRO A 28 -8.81 -1.04 9.33
CA PRO A 28 -10.22 -1.34 9.13
C PRO A 28 -10.96 -0.12 8.58
N TYR A 29 -11.86 -0.36 7.62
CA TYR A 29 -12.75 0.67 7.10
C TYR A 29 -13.92 0.92 8.05
N ASN A 30 -14.08 2.16 8.48
CA ASN A 30 -15.14 2.61 9.39
C ASN A 30 -15.35 4.13 9.23
N LYS A 31 -16.19 4.72 10.09
CA LYS A 31 -16.49 6.18 10.10
C LYS A 31 -15.26 7.08 10.35
N ASP A 32 -14.20 6.53 10.92
CA ASP A 32 -12.96 7.25 11.28
C ASP A 32 -11.86 7.04 10.23
N THR A 33 -12.14 6.29 9.15
CA THR A 33 -11.22 6.09 8.04
C THR A 33 -10.87 7.43 7.41
N ILE A 34 -9.58 7.68 7.24
CA ILE A 34 -9.07 8.94 6.69
C ILE A 34 -9.13 8.86 5.16
N TYR A 35 -9.70 9.90 4.58
CA TYR A 35 -9.79 10.18 3.15
C TYR A 35 -9.22 11.56 2.85
N TRP A 36 -8.97 11.84 1.59
CA TRP A 36 -8.65 13.19 1.15
C TRP A 36 -9.74 14.17 1.59
N PRO A 37 -9.41 15.43 1.92
CA PRO A 37 -10.37 16.33 2.59
C PRO A 37 -11.70 16.58 1.88
N ASN A 38 -11.74 16.50 0.55
CA ASN A 38 -12.93 16.70 -0.28
C ASN A 38 -13.58 15.38 -0.76
N ALA A 39 -13.06 14.23 -0.33
CA ALA A 39 -13.60 12.93 -0.70
C ALA A 39 -14.77 12.51 0.20
N GLN A 40 -15.63 11.65 -0.35
CA GLN A 40 -16.67 10.98 0.43
C GLN A 40 -16.08 9.85 1.24
N GLY A 41 -16.18 9.93 2.57
CA GLY A 41 -15.72 8.91 3.49
C GLY A 41 -16.51 7.61 3.41
N PHE A 42 -15.97 6.56 4.03
CA PHE A 42 -16.61 5.25 4.11
C PHE A 42 -17.95 5.31 4.86
N GLN A 43 -18.99 4.82 4.23
CA GLN A 43 -20.30 4.66 4.81
C GLN A 43 -20.68 3.19 4.83
N HIS A 44 -21.19 2.73 5.95
CA HIS A 44 -21.65 1.35 6.11
C HIS A 44 -23.03 1.34 6.77
N ARG A 45 -24.02 0.80 6.07
CA ARG A 45 -25.38 0.61 6.55
C ARG A 45 -25.65 -0.86 6.81
N LYS A 46 -26.18 -1.16 7.99
CA LYS A 46 -26.62 -2.49 8.37
C LYS A 46 -28.10 -2.64 8.02
N ASP A 47 -28.44 -3.32 6.93
CA ASP A 47 -29.83 -3.44 6.48
C ASP A 47 -30.56 -4.55 7.24
N MET A 48 -29.90 -5.67 7.47
CA MET A 48 -30.40 -6.80 8.25
C MET A 48 -29.37 -7.20 9.28
N TRP A 49 -29.79 -7.38 10.52
CA TRP A 49 -28.90 -7.80 11.63
C TRP A 49 -29.73 -8.42 12.73
N LYS A 50 -30.47 -9.53 12.40
CA LYS A 50 -31.46 -10.14 13.31
C LYS A 50 -31.79 -11.59 12.91
N ARG A 51 -32.52 -12.28 13.81
CA ARG A 51 -33.17 -13.53 13.44
C ARG A 51 -34.35 -13.26 12.50
N THR A 52 -34.46 -14.10 11.48
CA THR A 52 -35.60 -14.08 10.55
C THR A 52 -36.85 -14.69 11.20
N PRO A 53 -38.05 -14.45 10.64
CA PRO A 53 -39.25 -15.14 11.07
C PRO A 53 -39.14 -16.68 11.00
N GLN A 54 -38.26 -17.20 10.13
CA GLN A 54 -38.00 -18.63 9.98
C GLN A 54 -36.99 -19.18 11.02
N GLY A 55 -36.47 -18.31 11.93
CA GLY A 55 -35.65 -18.70 13.07
C GLY A 55 -34.14 -18.72 12.86
N TYR A 56 -33.63 -18.52 11.63
CA TYR A 56 -32.17 -18.40 11.39
C TYR A 56 -31.69 -16.99 11.54
N TRP A 57 -30.38 -16.84 11.85
CA TRP A 57 -29.74 -15.53 11.89
C TRP A 57 -29.39 -15.08 10.48
N TYR A 58 -29.66 -13.80 10.18
CA TYR A 58 -29.26 -13.18 8.91
C TYR A 58 -28.66 -11.79 9.17
N ALA A 59 -27.48 -11.55 8.60
CA ALA A 59 -26.79 -10.27 8.65
C ALA A 59 -26.38 -9.87 7.24
N ALA A 60 -26.77 -8.65 6.83
CA ALA A 60 -26.40 -8.04 5.55
C ALA A 60 -26.28 -6.55 5.71
N GLY A 61 -25.47 -5.92 4.89
CA GLY A 61 -25.29 -4.46 4.86
C GLY A 61 -24.82 -4.00 3.50
N GLU A 62 -24.86 -2.68 3.32
CA GLU A 62 -24.33 -1.99 2.16
C GLU A 62 -23.19 -1.06 2.58
N PHE A 63 -22.26 -0.79 1.68
CA PHE A 63 -21.26 0.26 1.88
C PHE A 63 -21.13 1.12 0.62
N SER A 64 -20.71 2.36 0.82
CA SER A 64 -20.25 3.25 -0.24
C SER A 64 -18.98 3.98 0.22
N THR A 65 -18.09 4.28 -0.72
CA THR A 65 -16.81 4.92 -0.47
C THR A 65 -16.26 5.51 -1.76
N ASP A 66 -15.42 6.55 -1.65
CA ASP A 66 -14.54 6.91 -2.75
C ASP A 66 -13.45 5.83 -2.90
N GLU A 67 -12.84 5.72 -4.08
CA GLU A 67 -11.82 4.71 -4.37
C GLU A 67 -10.53 4.95 -3.59
N HIS A 68 -10.20 6.23 -3.30
CA HIS A 68 -8.95 6.66 -2.67
C HIS A 68 -9.18 7.08 -1.21
N GLY A 69 -8.85 6.19 -0.29
CA GLY A 69 -8.92 6.43 1.14
C GLY A 69 -8.78 5.16 1.97
N GLY A 70 -8.48 5.31 3.26
CA GLY A 70 -8.03 4.18 4.05
C GLY A 70 -6.77 3.55 3.46
N THR A 71 -6.47 2.30 3.79
CA THR A 71 -5.40 1.57 3.09
C THR A 71 -5.89 1.17 1.71
N HIS A 72 -5.35 1.78 0.66
CA HIS A 72 -5.82 1.60 -0.71
C HIS A 72 -4.66 1.49 -1.70
N MET A 73 -5.00 1.11 -2.92
CA MET A 73 -4.11 1.05 -4.07
C MET A 73 -4.55 2.07 -5.10
N ASP A 74 -3.61 2.89 -5.58
CA ASP A 74 -3.79 3.73 -6.76
C ASP A 74 -3.40 2.94 -8.00
N ALA A 75 -4.33 2.81 -8.94
CA ALA A 75 -3.99 2.26 -10.24
C ALA A 75 -3.23 3.29 -11.09
N PRO A 76 -2.37 2.86 -12.02
CA PRO A 76 -1.60 3.78 -12.86
C PRO A 76 -2.45 4.82 -13.62
N ILE A 77 -3.69 4.49 -13.98
CA ILE A 77 -4.62 5.42 -14.65
C ILE A 77 -4.92 6.66 -13.79
N HIS A 78 -4.74 6.60 -12.47
CA HIS A 78 -5.09 7.69 -11.54
C HIS A 78 -4.43 9.01 -11.92
N PHE A 79 -3.14 8.98 -12.29
CA PHE A 79 -2.38 10.16 -12.76
C PHE A 79 -1.71 9.95 -14.14
N GLY A 80 -1.99 8.84 -14.82
CA GLY A 80 -1.41 8.50 -16.12
C GLY A 80 -2.51 8.25 -17.17
N GLU A 81 -2.71 9.17 -18.10
CA GLU A 81 -3.69 9.02 -19.18
C GLU A 81 -3.39 7.77 -20.03
N GLY A 82 -4.39 6.92 -20.22
CA GLY A 82 -4.27 5.67 -20.98
C GLY A 82 -3.43 4.57 -20.33
N LYS A 83 -3.09 4.71 -19.04
CA LYS A 83 -2.38 3.67 -18.27
C LYS A 83 -3.33 2.60 -17.73
N LEU A 84 -2.78 1.62 -17.02
CA LEU A 84 -3.54 0.49 -16.50
C LEU A 84 -4.59 0.95 -15.48
N THR A 85 -5.83 0.53 -15.68
CA THR A 85 -6.90 0.61 -14.69
C THR A 85 -6.71 -0.46 -13.61
N LEU A 86 -7.45 -0.36 -12.50
CA LEU A 86 -7.24 -1.21 -11.32
C LEU A 86 -7.35 -2.70 -11.66
N GLU A 87 -8.40 -3.12 -12.36
CA GLU A 87 -8.63 -4.51 -12.75
C GLU A 87 -7.64 -5.01 -13.82
N ALA A 88 -7.03 -4.07 -14.57
CA ALA A 88 -6.07 -4.40 -15.62
C ALA A 88 -4.64 -4.61 -15.09
N VAL A 89 -4.35 -4.27 -13.83
CA VAL A 89 -3.05 -4.54 -13.23
C VAL A 89 -2.81 -6.05 -13.18
N PRO A 90 -1.73 -6.56 -13.85
CA PRO A 90 -1.47 -7.99 -13.88
C PRO A 90 -1.23 -8.57 -12.47
N VAL A 91 -1.79 -9.74 -12.19
CA VAL A 91 -1.63 -10.45 -10.90
C VAL A 91 -0.14 -10.65 -10.54
N SER A 92 0.72 -10.84 -11.53
CA SER A 92 2.17 -10.95 -11.34
C SER A 92 2.82 -9.69 -10.77
N LYS A 93 2.16 -8.52 -10.84
CA LYS A 93 2.61 -7.29 -10.17
C LYS A 93 2.05 -7.14 -8.75
N LEU A 94 0.99 -7.88 -8.42
CA LEU A 94 0.32 -7.78 -7.11
C LEU A 94 0.97 -8.63 -6.02
N THR A 95 2.07 -9.32 -6.34
CA THR A 95 2.85 -10.09 -5.37
C THR A 95 4.33 -9.92 -5.68
N GLY A 96 5.13 -9.63 -4.66
CA GLY A 96 6.56 -9.43 -4.86
C GLY A 96 7.36 -9.27 -3.56
N PRO A 97 8.69 -9.25 -3.66
CA PRO A 97 9.56 -9.00 -2.52
C PRO A 97 9.26 -7.61 -1.91
N ALA A 98 9.08 -7.58 -0.59
CA ALA A 98 8.97 -6.34 0.17
C ALA A 98 10.34 -5.71 0.38
N VAL A 99 10.41 -4.41 0.19
CA VAL A 99 11.53 -3.53 0.56
C VAL A 99 10.98 -2.45 1.46
N VAL A 100 11.54 -2.27 2.67
CA VAL A 100 11.12 -1.22 3.61
C VAL A 100 12.25 -0.22 3.80
N ILE A 101 12.07 0.99 3.27
CA ILE A 101 12.98 2.13 3.43
C ILE A 101 12.49 2.97 4.61
N ASP A 102 13.25 2.95 5.71
CA ASP A 102 12.88 3.67 6.93
C ASP A 102 13.43 5.09 6.92
N ILE A 103 12.55 6.07 6.79
CA ILE A 103 12.82 7.51 6.85
C ILE A 103 12.21 8.16 8.11
N SER A 104 11.76 7.37 9.08
CA SER A 104 11.02 7.85 10.25
C SER A 104 11.80 8.85 11.10
N ALA A 105 13.13 8.72 11.16
CA ALA A 105 13.99 9.65 11.90
C ALA A 105 14.06 11.04 11.23
N ALA A 106 14.00 11.11 9.92
CA ALA A 106 13.96 12.38 9.15
C ALA A 106 12.55 12.99 9.23
N ALA A 107 11.51 12.20 8.99
CA ALA A 107 10.11 12.60 9.09
C ALA A 107 9.71 13.11 10.49
N ALA A 108 10.35 12.60 11.56
CA ALA A 108 10.13 13.10 12.92
C ALA A 108 10.67 14.53 13.15
N LYS A 109 11.65 14.95 12.35
CA LYS A 109 12.26 16.30 12.45
C LYS A 109 11.61 17.31 11.49
N ASP A 110 11.13 16.82 10.37
CA ASP A 110 10.47 17.62 9.34
C ASP A 110 9.18 16.91 8.92
N ARG A 111 8.04 17.53 9.26
CA ARG A 111 6.71 17.02 8.96
C ARG A 111 6.47 16.86 7.45
N ASP A 112 7.09 17.71 6.64
CA ASP A 112 6.97 17.74 5.19
C ASP A 112 8.18 17.06 4.50
N TYR A 113 8.90 16.22 5.23
CA TYR A 113 10.03 15.48 4.68
C TYR A 113 9.62 14.66 3.44
N ARG A 114 10.47 14.70 2.44
CA ARG A 114 10.30 13.91 1.22
C ARG A 114 11.47 12.95 1.07
N ALA A 115 11.17 11.65 0.96
CA ALA A 115 12.17 10.64 0.70
C ALA A 115 12.97 10.98 -0.56
N THR A 116 14.29 10.96 -0.46
CA THR A 116 15.23 11.39 -1.49
C THR A 116 15.86 10.19 -2.21
N PRO A 117 16.50 10.39 -3.39
CA PRO A 117 17.35 9.36 -3.98
C PRO A 117 18.48 8.89 -3.04
N ALA A 118 18.95 9.76 -2.14
CA ALA A 118 19.98 9.40 -1.16
C ALA A 118 19.46 8.38 -0.13
N ASP A 119 18.19 8.47 0.29
CA ASP A 119 17.56 7.48 1.18
C ASP A 119 17.51 6.10 0.50
N VAL A 120 17.15 6.08 -0.79
CA VAL A 120 17.10 4.84 -1.59
C VAL A 120 18.51 4.25 -1.72
N THR A 121 19.51 5.05 -2.08
CA THR A 121 20.88 4.56 -2.26
C THR A 121 21.55 4.16 -0.94
N ALA A 122 21.23 4.83 0.17
CA ALA A 122 21.68 4.44 1.51
C ALA A 122 21.07 3.08 1.92
N PHE A 123 19.79 2.85 1.61
CA PHE A 123 19.19 1.54 1.79
C PHE A 123 19.93 0.47 0.96
N GLU A 124 20.15 0.73 -0.34
CA GLU A 124 20.85 -0.20 -1.21
C GLU A 124 22.28 -0.51 -0.76
N ALA A 125 23.01 0.47 -0.25
CA ALA A 125 24.35 0.28 0.31
C ALA A 125 24.38 -0.65 1.51
N LYS A 126 23.29 -0.67 2.31
CA LYS A 126 23.20 -1.48 3.53
C LYS A 126 22.63 -2.88 3.29
N TYR A 127 21.64 -3.00 2.42
CA TYR A 127 20.82 -4.21 2.27
C TYR A 127 20.91 -4.85 0.87
N GLY A 128 21.66 -4.25 -0.04
CA GLY A 128 21.78 -4.67 -1.42
C GLY A 128 20.78 -4.01 -2.36
N HIS A 129 21.03 -4.13 -3.66
CA HIS A 129 20.21 -3.50 -4.70
C HIS A 129 18.75 -3.94 -4.65
N ILE A 130 17.84 -2.99 -4.87
CA ILE A 130 16.41 -3.25 -5.01
C ILE A 130 16.19 -4.07 -6.29
N ARG A 131 15.58 -5.25 -6.15
CA ARG A 131 15.38 -6.18 -7.27
C ARG A 131 14.18 -5.76 -8.11
N LYS A 132 14.26 -6.00 -9.41
CA LYS A 132 13.11 -5.88 -10.31
C LYS A 132 11.94 -6.71 -9.79
N GLY A 133 10.73 -6.16 -9.85
CA GLY A 133 9.51 -6.78 -9.33
C GLY A 133 9.28 -6.58 -7.82
N SER A 134 10.16 -5.84 -7.12
CA SER A 134 9.94 -5.47 -5.72
C SER A 134 8.79 -4.48 -5.57
N ILE A 135 8.16 -4.52 -4.38
CA ILE A 135 7.21 -3.51 -3.88
C ILE A 135 7.93 -2.78 -2.75
N VAL A 136 8.13 -1.47 -2.90
CA VAL A 136 8.88 -0.64 -1.97
C VAL A 136 7.93 0.12 -1.06
N LEU A 137 8.11 0.01 0.25
CA LEU A 137 7.34 0.74 1.25
C LEU A 137 8.25 1.73 1.97
N PHE A 138 7.84 2.99 2.01
CA PHE A 138 8.48 4.01 2.84
C PHE A 138 7.82 4.06 4.22
N ARG A 139 8.61 3.82 5.26
CA ARG A 139 8.18 3.95 6.64
C ARG A 139 8.53 5.34 7.15
N THR A 140 7.52 6.19 7.35
CA THR A 140 7.68 7.53 7.94
C THR A 140 7.43 7.54 9.46
N GLY A 141 6.80 6.48 10.00
CA GLY A 141 6.31 6.40 11.37
C GLY A 141 5.04 7.22 11.58
N TRP A 142 4.33 7.57 10.49
CA TRP A 142 3.13 8.39 10.52
C TRP A 142 1.91 7.64 11.03
N GLY A 143 1.89 6.31 10.90
CA GLY A 143 0.82 5.44 11.39
C GLY A 143 0.45 5.66 12.85
N LYS A 144 1.36 6.20 13.68
CA LYS A 144 1.09 6.57 15.09
C LYS A 144 -0.01 7.63 15.25
N PHE A 145 -0.29 8.40 14.19
CA PHE A 145 -1.33 9.43 14.19
C PHE A 145 -2.69 8.92 13.72
N TRP A 146 -2.73 7.73 13.10
CA TRP A 146 -4.00 7.14 12.66
C TRP A 146 -4.89 6.76 13.86
N PRO A 147 -6.21 7.03 13.86
CA PRO A 147 -7.01 7.74 12.85
C PRO A 147 -7.26 9.22 13.20
N ARG A 148 -6.36 9.88 13.92
CA ARG A 148 -6.53 11.29 14.34
C ARG A 148 -6.26 12.21 13.15
N ARG A 149 -7.34 12.60 12.46
CA ARG A 149 -7.31 13.30 11.17
C ARG A 149 -6.42 14.55 11.19
N LYS A 150 -6.56 15.41 12.21
CA LYS A 150 -5.77 16.65 12.32
C LYS A 150 -4.27 16.37 12.43
N GLU A 151 -3.88 15.43 13.28
CA GLU A 151 -2.48 15.05 13.44
C GLU A 151 -1.95 14.32 12.23
N TYR A 152 -2.79 13.55 11.55
CA TYR A 152 -2.40 12.74 10.39
C TYR A 152 -2.28 13.57 9.12
N LEU A 153 -3.27 14.42 8.80
CA LEU A 153 -3.31 15.23 7.59
C LEU A 153 -2.72 16.63 7.74
N GLY A 154 -2.71 17.19 8.96
CA GLY A 154 -2.41 18.62 9.21
C GLY A 154 -3.66 19.46 9.41
N SER A 155 -4.80 19.06 8.84
CA SER A 155 -6.08 19.72 8.95
C SER A 155 -7.21 18.72 9.19
N ASP A 156 -8.22 19.10 9.98
CA ASP A 156 -9.47 18.36 10.18
C ASP A 156 -10.67 19.07 9.54
N VAL A 157 -10.42 20.18 8.85
CA VAL A 157 -11.45 20.96 8.17
C VAL A 157 -11.86 20.26 6.87
N PRO A 158 -13.15 19.95 6.67
CA PRO A 158 -13.62 19.37 5.42
C PRO A 158 -13.32 20.27 4.21
N GLY A 159 -12.78 19.68 3.15
CA GLY A 159 -12.42 20.41 1.93
C GLY A 159 -11.08 21.17 1.98
N ASP A 160 -10.42 21.23 3.15
CA ASP A 160 -9.14 21.92 3.29
C ASP A 160 -7.99 21.08 2.74
N THR A 161 -7.63 21.33 1.51
CA THR A 161 -6.47 20.74 0.83
C THR A 161 -5.23 21.63 0.85
N ALA A 162 -5.35 22.87 1.34
CA ALA A 162 -4.27 23.85 1.32
C ALA A 162 -3.32 23.76 2.53
N HIS A 163 -3.79 23.17 3.63
CA HIS A 163 -3.03 23.08 4.88
C HIS A 163 -2.68 21.64 5.26
N LEU A 164 -2.47 20.80 4.24
CA LEU A 164 -2.02 19.43 4.46
C LEU A 164 -0.51 19.41 4.73
N HIS A 165 -0.11 18.66 5.75
CA HIS A 165 1.27 18.54 6.19
C HIS A 165 1.55 17.10 6.64
N PHE A 166 2.20 16.32 5.80
CA PHE A 166 2.68 14.96 6.07
C PHE A 166 3.81 14.58 5.11
N PRO A 167 4.69 13.63 5.48
CA PRO A 167 5.79 13.19 4.63
C PRO A 167 5.33 12.54 3.32
N GLY A 168 6.18 12.64 2.30
CA GLY A 168 5.99 11.98 1.01
C GLY A 168 7.31 11.53 0.38
N ILE A 169 7.29 11.39 -0.94
CA ILE A 169 8.41 10.92 -1.75
C ILE A 169 8.73 12.00 -2.79
N LEU A 170 10.00 12.26 -3.03
CA LEU A 170 10.44 13.12 -4.14
C LEU A 170 10.26 12.39 -5.48
N PRO A 171 9.87 13.10 -6.56
CA PRO A 171 9.74 12.50 -7.89
C PRO A 171 11.07 11.91 -8.40
N GLU A 172 12.21 12.46 -8.00
CA GLU A 172 13.53 11.90 -8.32
C GLU A 172 13.77 10.55 -7.65
N ALA A 173 13.29 10.36 -6.42
CA ALA A 173 13.34 9.06 -5.74
C ALA A 173 12.41 8.04 -6.41
N ALA A 174 11.21 8.46 -6.80
CA ALA A 174 10.29 7.64 -7.57
C ALA A 174 10.90 7.24 -8.93
N THR A 175 11.53 8.17 -9.64
CA THR A 175 12.25 7.91 -10.90
C THR A 175 13.36 6.87 -10.72
N LEU A 176 14.13 6.98 -9.64
CA LEU A 176 15.16 6.00 -9.31
C LEU A 176 14.56 4.60 -9.08
N LEU A 177 13.46 4.50 -8.31
CA LEU A 177 12.76 3.24 -8.07
C LEU A 177 12.20 2.63 -9.36
N VAL A 178 11.59 3.45 -10.22
CA VAL A 178 11.15 3.03 -11.56
C VAL A 178 12.30 2.45 -12.37
N SER A 179 13.49 3.07 -12.34
CA SER A 179 14.69 2.56 -13.01
C SER A 179 15.17 1.21 -12.45
N ARG A 180 14.84 0.87 -11.20
CA ARG A 180 15.08 -0.44 -10.57
C ARG A 180 14.06 -1.50 -11.02
N GLY A 181 13.01 -1.09 -11.72
CA GLY A 181 11.95 -1.98 -12.18
C GLY A 181 11.02 -2.46 -11.06
N VAL A 182 10.77 -1.63 -10.06
CA VAL A 182 9.76 -1.89 -9.02
C VAL A 182 8.36 -1.95 -9.65
N VAL A 183 7.44 -2.65 -9.04
CA VAL A 183 6.07 -2.80 -9.53
C VAL A 183 5.05 -2.00 -8.74
N GLY A 184 5.39 -1.63 -7.51
CA GLY A 184 4.58 -0.80 -6.63
C GLY A 184 5.44 -0.01 -5.63
N VAL A 185 4.94 1.15 -5.23
CA VAL A 185 5.54 2.02 -4.20
C VAL A 185 4.47 2.38 -3.19
N GLY A 186 4.77 2.26 -1.90
CA GLY A 186 3.81 2.56 -0.83
C GLY A 186 4.39 3.40 0.29
N ILE A 187 3.50 3.96 1.10
CA ILE A 187 3.84 4.84 2.22
C ILE A 187 2.78 4.76 3.33
N ASP A 188 3.15 5.05 4.56
CA ASP A 188 2.23 5.10 5.71
C ASP A 188 1.60 6.48 5.94
N THR A 189 1.52 7.32 4.88
CA THR A 189 0.82 8.61 4.85
C THR A 189 -0.35 8.60 3.87
N ALA A 190 -1.10 9.71 3.82
CA ALA A 190 -2.30 9.84 3.00
C ALA A 190 -2.03 10.02 1.50
N SER A 191 -0.76 10.20 1.11
CA SER A 191 -0.35 10.35 -0.28
C SER A 191 1.11 9.97 -0.45
N ASN A 192 1.46 9.42 -1.63
CA ASN A 192 2.84 9.24 -2.06
C ASN A 192 3.56 10.58 -2.26
N ASP A 193 2.84 11.64 -2.65
CA ASP A 193 3.34 13.01 -2.57
C ASP A 193 3.22 13.54 -1.13
N TYR A 194 4.07 14.50 -0.74
CA TYR A 194 4.00 15.14 0.58
C TYR A 194 2.78 16.07 0.69
N GLY A 195 2.31 16.34 1.92
CA GLY A 195 1.08 17.07 2.18
C GLY A 195 0.90 18.38 1.39
N PRO A 196 1.88 19.29 1.33
CA PRO A 196 1.80 20.54 0.58
C PRO A 196 1.87 20.42 -0.94
N SER A 197 1.98 19.20 -1.51
CA SER A 197 2.05 19.01 -2.96
C SER A 197 0.77 19.46 -3.64
N VAL A 198 0.91 20.30 -4.66
CA VAL A 198 -0.20 20.75 -5.54
C VAL A 198 -0.08 20.19 -6.95
N LYS A 199 1.08 19.59 -7.29
CA LYS A 199 1.36 19.08 -8.62
C LYS A 199 1.30 17.54 -8.70
N PHE A 200 1.42 16.85 -7.58
CA PHE A 200 1.40 15.38 -7.50
C PHE A 200 2.44 14.72 -8.42
N GLU A 201 3.67 15.27 -8.43
CA GLU A 201 4.72 14.86 -9.38
C GLU A 201 5.19 13.43 -9.15
N THR A 202 5.18 12.96 -7.90
CA THR A 202 5.51 11.55 -7.58
C THR A 202 4.47 10.59 -8.16
N HIS A 203 3.18 10.89 -8.02
CA HIS A 203 2.12 10.11 -8.66
C HIS A 203 2.30 10.05 -10.18
N GLN A 204 2.57 11.20 -10.82
CA GLN A 204 2.77 11.24 -12.28
C GLN A 204 3.91 10.33 -12.72
N VAL A 205 5.07 10.38 -12.05
CA VAL A 205 6.24 9.52 -12.36
C VAL A 205 5.89 8.04 -12.24
N LEU A 206 5.21 7.64 -11.16
CA LEU A 206 4.80 6.24 -10.94
C LEU A 206 3.78 5.80 -11.99
N SER A 207 2.72 6.58 -12.17
CA SER A 207 1.62 6.29 -13.09
C SER A 207 2.09 6.15 -14.53
N GLU A 208 2.91 7.09 -15.04
CA GLU A 208 3.48 7.04 -16.38
C GLU A 208 4.29 5.77 -16.65
N SER A 209 4.85 5.17 -15.60
CA SER A 209 5.64 3.95 -15.68
C SER A 209 4.83 2.68 -15.40
N ASN A 210 3.50 2.76 -15.26
CA ASN A 210 2.62 1.67 -14.83
C ASN A 210 3.09 1.00 -13.52
N VAL A 211 3.58 1.81 -12.58
CA VAL A 211 3.85 1.45 -11.19
C VAL A 211 2.69 1.95 -10.34
N TYR A 212 2.07 1.08 -9.57
CA TYR A 212 0.95 1.46 -8.71
C TYR A 212 1.41 2.08 -7.39
N GLY A 213 0.56 2.94 -6.80
CA GLY A 213 0.71 3.48 -5.47
C GLY A 213 0.03 2.63 -4.40
N LEU A 214 0.54 2.68 -3.17
CA LEU A 214 -0.13 2.18 -1.97
C LEU A 214 -0.08 3.28 -0.91
N GLU A 215 -1.21 3.64 -0.35
CA GLU A 215 -1.30 4.74 0.60
C GLU A 215 -1.97 4.31 1.91
N ASN A 216 -1.70 5.05 2.98
CA ASN A 216 -2.16 4.71 4.31
C ASN A 216 -1.81 3.25 4.69
N VAL A 217 -0.60 2.80 4.34
CA VAL A 217 -0.14 1.44 4.67
C VAL A 217 0.03 1.33 6.17
N ALA A 218 -0.69 0.38 6.79
CA ALA A 218 -0.67 0.19 8.23
C ALA A 218 0.55 -0.64 8.67
N PHE A 219 1.04 -0.38 9.88
CA PHE A 219 1.97 -1.25 10.61
C PHE A 219 3.26 -1.64 9.84
N ILE A 220 3.80 -0.76 8.97
CA ILE A 220 5.04 -1.03 8.21
C ILE A 220 6.22 -1.35 9.16
N GLU A 221 6.22 -0.81 10.39
CA GLU A 221 7.23 -1.06 11.41
C GLU A 221 7.34 -2.53 11.85
N ARG A 222 6.35 -3.36 11.52
CA ARG A 222 6.36 -4.80 11.80
C ARG A 222 7.14 -5.61 10.77
N LEU A 223 7.54 -4.98 9.67
CA LEU A 223 8.27 -5.64 8.59
C LEU A 223 9.77 -5.47 8.76
N PRO A 224 10.57 -6.50 8.42
CA PRO A 224 12.01 -6.35 8.24
C PRO A 224 12.30 -5.49 7.01
N PRO A 225 13.51 -4.89 6.91
CA PRO A 225 13.92 -4.12 5.73
C PRO A 225 13.83 -4.89 4.40
N THR A 226 14.07 -6.20 4.46
CA THR A 226 14.01 -7.13 3.31
C THR A 226 13.56 -8.52 3.76
N GLY A 227 13.24 -9.41 2.80
CA GLY A 227 12.96 -10.81 3.07
C GLY A 227 11.47 -11.14 3.19
N ALA A 228 10.61 -10.19 3.48
CA ALA A 228 9.16 -10.42 3.43
C ALA A 228 8.66 -10.44 1.97
N THR A 229 7.50 -11.08 1.77
CA THR A 229 6.75 -11.05 0.50
C THR A 229 5.44 -10.32 0.72
N LEU A 230 5.12 -9.34 -0.13
CA LEU A 230 3.84 -8.64 -0.11
C LEU A 230 2.83 -9.33 -1.04
N ILE A 231 1.58 -9.34 -0.60
CA ILE A 231 0.39 -9.68 -1.37
C ILE A 231 -0.52 -8.45 -1.33
N VAL A 232 -0.76 -7.87 -2.50
CA VAL A 232 -1.60 -6.70 -2.70
C VAL A 232 -2.91 -7.18 -3.30
N ALA A 233 -4.00 -7.12 -2.55
CA ALA A 233 -5.31 -7.64 -2.96
C ALA A 233 -6.35 -6.52 -3.01
N PRO A 234 -6.33 -5.66 -4.05
CA PRO A 234 -7.33 -4.60 -4.21
C PRO A 234 -8.69 -5.16 -4.58
N MET A 235 -9.75 -4.40 -4.26
CA MET A 235 -11.06 -4.64 -4.84
C MET A 235 -10.96 -4.51 -6.37
N LYS A 236 -11.38 -5.54 -7.10
CA LYS A 236 -11.25 -5.55 -8.57
C LYS A 236 -12.38 -4.76 -9.22
N ILE A 237 -12.24 -3.44 -9.26
CA ILE A 237 -13.22 -2.51 -9.83
C ILE A 237 -12.90 -2.34 -11.31
N GLU A 238 -13.87 -2.62 -12.19
CA GLU A 238 -13.75 -2.41 -13.63
C GLU A 238 -13.63 -0.91 -13.92
N ASN A 239 -12.61 -0.52 -14.71
CA ASN A 239 -12.24 0.87 -14.98
C ASN A 239 -11.91 1.71 -13.74
N GLY A 240 -11.62 1.05 -12.59
CA GLY A 240 -11.28 1.74 -11.35
C GLY A 240 -9.96 2.51 -11.45
N THR A 241 -9.93 3.68 -10.83
CA THR A 241 -8.71 4.51 -10.72
C THR A 241 -7.87 4.11 -9.51
N GLY A 242 -8.49 3.47 -8.55
CA GLY A 242 -7.94 2.92 -7.32
C GLY A 242 -8.98 2.10 -6.58
N GLY A 243 -8.65 1.66 -5.39
CA GLY A 243 -9.62 0.97 -4.55
C GLY A 243 -9.08 0.44 -3.24
N PRO A 244 -9.98 0.18 -2.28
CA PRO A 244 -9.63 -0.48 -1.03
C PRO A 244 -8.79 -1.74 -1.27
N VAL A 245 -7.74 -1.93 -0.47
CA VAL A 245 -6.85 -3.08 -0.59
C VAL A 245 -6.75 -3.83 0.73
N ARG A 246 -6.73 -5.17 0.68
CA ARG A 246 -6.18 -5.97 1.78
C ARG A 246 -4.71 -6.22 1.48
N LEU A 247 -3.84 -5.52 2.19
CA LEU A 247 -2.39 -5.65 2.04
C LEU A 247 -1.85 -6.61 3.11
N LEU A 248 -1.21 -7.67 2.67
CA LEU A 248 -0.65 -8.69 3.54
C LEU A 248 0.85 -8.83 3.29
N ALA A 249 1.60 -9.10 4.35
CA ALA A 249 3.00 -9.46 4.25
C ALA A 249 3.22 -10.86 4.84
N ILE A 250 4.00 -11.68 4.14
CA ILE A 250 4.50 -12.96 4.64
C ILE A 250 5.95 -12.74 5.09
N LEU A 251 6.20 -12.89 6.38
CA LEU A 251 7.55 -12.76 6.96
C LEU A 251 8.44 -13.96 6.57
N PRO A 252 9.77 -13.76 6.54
CA PRO A 252 10.74 -14.82 6.22
C PRO A 252 10.79 -15.96 7.25
#